data_90299df77fc2f00fff6a620584b33834
#
_entry.id   90299df77fc2f00fff6a620584b33834
#
_cell.length_a   1.000
_cell.length_b   1.000
_cell.length_c   1.000
_cell.angle_alpha   90.00
_cell.angle_beta   90.00
_cell.angle_gamma   90.00
#
_symmetry.space_group_name_H-M   'P 1'
#
loop_
_entity.id
_entity.type
_entity.pdbx_description
1 polymer ?
#
loop_
_entity_poly.entity_id
_entity_poly.type
_entity_poly.pdbx_seq_one_letter_code
_entity_poly.pdbx_strand_id
1 'polypeptide(L)'
;MLEWNQFINGNAFDIMMEIEERSVDLIFTSVPDLNDLGIKDTTEYANFVTQAMVSFNRVISDNGFVAMCQTDRKIGGRVLSKHTFIIDYMQRLDFVLKDYKIMVVNTMDSKDQYKFPYQHLCIFTRKGTIQRKGEWLRHILQYDMKKHSSGPYYVWNENFVKLVVENLSKENDKVLDPFSGSGIVPYVARGMNRQYLGCEINREIYEASLMRTAIV
;
A
#
# COMPACT_ATOMS: atom_id res chain seq x y z
N MET A 1 -1.04 4.31 -24.24
CA MET A 1 -1.40 3.37 -23.16
C MET A 1 -0.17 3.14 -22.30
N LEU A 2 -0.33 3.23 -21.00
CA LEU A 2 0.75 2.99 -20.03
C LEU A 2 1.20 1.52 -20.12
N GLU A 3 2.51 1.29 -20.22
CA GLU A 3 3.06 -0.06 -20.21
C GLU A 3 3.21 -0.57 -18.78
N TRP A 4 3.00 -1.88 -18.57
CA TRP A 4 3.24 -2.55 -17.29
C TRP A 4 4.71 -2.98 -17.18
N ASN A 5 5.09 -3.48 -16.01
CA ASN A 5 6.45 -3.88 -15.65
C ASN A 5 7.42 -2.71 -15.54
N GLN A 6 6.92 -1.62 -14.96
CA GLN A 6 7.66 -0.38 -14.76
C GLN A 6 7.61 0.10 -13.32
N PHE A 7 8.66 0.82 -12.94
CA PHE A 7 8.70 1.67 -11.76
C PHE A 7 8.96 3.09 -12.23
N ILE A 8 8.07 4.02 -11.95
CA ILE A 8 8.01 5.35 -12.55
C ILE A 8 8.24 6.44 -11.50
N ASN A 9 9.09 7.41 -11.82
CA ASN A 9 9.16 8.65 -11.04
C ASN A 9 8.08 9.62 -11.52
N GLY A 10 7.04 9.82 -10.72
CA GLY A 10 5.92 10.67 -11.11
C GLY A 10 4.83 10.78 -10.06
N ASN A 11 3.82 11.58 -10.37
CA ASN A 11 2.65 11.74 -9.54
C ASN A 11 1.71 10.54 -9.70
N ALA A 12 1.35 9.91 -8.60
CA ALA A 12 0.46 8.73 -8.58
C ALA A 12 -0.89 8.97 -9.26
N PHE A 13 -1.46 10.15 -9.08
CA PHE A 13 -2.78 10.48 -9.66
C PHE A 13 -2.71 10.61 -11.17
N ASP A 14 -1.68 11.25 -11.70
CA ASP A 14 -1.49 11.40 -13.15
C ASP A 14 -1.26 10.04 -13.80
N ILE A 15 -0.42 9.20 -13.19
CA ILE A 15 -0.16 7.83 -13.67
C ILE A 15 -1.43 6.98 -13.62
N MET A 16 -2.17 7.03 -12.51
CA MET A 16 -3.43 6.28 -12.43
C MET A 16 -4.46 6.72 -13.47
N MET A 17 -4.50 8.00 -13.87
CA MET A 17 -5.40 8.45 -14.95
C MET A 17 -5.14 7.80 -16.31
N GLU A 18 -3.89 7.38 -16.57
CA GLU A 18 -3.52 6.68 -17.81
C GLU A 18 -3.83 5.16 -17.77
N ILE A 19 -4.11 4.61 -16.59
CA ILE A 19 -4.50 3.21 -16.43
C ILE A 19 -5.95 3.02 -16.92
N GLU A 20 -6.16 1.97 -17.71
CA GLU A 20 -7.50 1.55 -18.13
C GLU A 20 -8.40 1.24 -16.93
N GLU A 21 -9.66 1.66 -17.00
CA GLU A 21 -10.63 1.39 -15.94
C GLU A 21 -10.84 -0.11 -15.74
N ARG A 22 -11.02 -0.52 -14.48
CA ARG A 22 -11.32 -1.92 -14.12
C ARG A 22 -10.27 -2.94 -14.61
N SER A 23 -9.01 -2.54 -14.77
CA SER A 23 -7.95 -3.38 -15.33
C SER A 23 -6.89 -3.87 -14.34
N VAL A 24 -6.89 -3.36 -13.11
CA VAL A 24 -5.94 -3.73 -12.06
C VAL A 24 -6.51 -4.88 -11.22
N ASP A 25 -5.70 -5.89 -10.91
CA ASP A 25 -6.11 -7.04 -10.11
C ASP A 25 -5.78 -6.89 -8.63
N LEU A 26 -4.69 -6.21 -8.30
CA LEU A 26 -4.30 -5.90 -6.93
C LEU A 26 -3.72 -4.49 -6.83
N ILE A 27 -4.29 -3.66 -5.96
CA ILE A 27 -3.63 -2.47 -5.45
C ILE A 27 -3.13 -2.82 -4.05
N PHE A 28 -1.80 -2.76 -3.84
CA PHE A 28 -1.22 -2.96 -2.52
C PHE A 28 -0.31 -1.80 -2.17
N THR A 29 -0.71 -1.00 -1.19
CA THR A 29 -0.06 0.27 -0.90
C THR A 29 -0.22 0.74 0.55
N SER A 30 0.58 1.73 0.93
CA SER A 30 0.38 2.61 2.08
C SER A 30 0.26 4.04 1.57
N VAL A 31 -0.86 4.68 1.83
CA VAL A 31 -1.00 6.10 1.47
C VAL A 31 -0.02 6.93 2.32
N PRO A 32 0.74 7.87 1.72
CA PRO A 32 1.68 8.71 2.44
C PRO A 32 1.06 9.39 3.66
N ASP A 33 1.84 9.59 4.72
CA ASP A 33 1.37 10.27 5.93
C ASP A 33 1.37 11.80 5.72
N LEU A 34 0.66 12.53 6.57
CA LEU A 34 0.61 13.99 6.53
C LEU A 34 2.00 14.63 6.45
N ASN A 35 2.95 14.09 7.23
CA ASN A 35 4.32 14.62 7.25
C ASN A 35 5.06 14.39 5.93
N ASP A 36 4.82 13.25 5.29
CA ASP A 36 5.44 12.91 4.01
C ASP A 36 4.96 13.86 2.90
N LEU A 37 3.72 14.33 3.04
CA LEU A 37 3.08 15.27 2.13
C LEU A 37 3.29 16.76 2.51
N GLY A 38 3.88 17.03 3.69
CA GLY A 38 3.97 18.40 4.22
C GLY A 38 2.62 19.01 4.62
N ILE A 39 1.55 18.22 4.70
CA ILE A 39 0.20 18.64 5.06
C ILE A 39 0.08 18.78 6.58
N LYS A 40 -0.48 19.89 7.03
CA LYS A 40 -0.74 20.16 8.46
C LYS A 40 -2.22 20.06 8.83
N ASP A 41 -3.08 20.32 7.86
CA ASP A 41 -4.53 20.29 8.04
C ASP A 41 -5.08 18.87 7.81
N THR A 42 -5.88 18.38 8.76
CA THR A 42 -6.46 17.03 8.70
C THR A 42 -7.55 16.90 7.64
N THR A 43 -8.22 17.98 7.28
CA THR A 43 -9.23 18.02 6.22
C THR A 43 -8.56 17.92 4.85
N GLU A 44 -7.47 18.64 4.64
CA GLU A 44 -6.65 18.54 3.43
C GLU A 44 -6.12 17.11 3.25
N TYR A 45 -5.63 16.52 4.34
CA TYR A 45 -5.19 15.12 4.32
C TYR A 45 -6.32 14.13 3.99
N ALA A 46 -7.50 14.32 4.59
CA ALA A 46 -8.67 13.49 4.27
C ALA A 46 -9.06 13.60 2.79
N ASN A 47 -8.98 14.79 2.20
CA ASN A 47 -9.23 15.01 0.77
C ASN A 47 -8.21 14.25 -0.10
N PHE A 48 -6.92 14.29 0.26
CA PHE A 48 -5.88 13.52 -0.44
C PHE A 48 -6.16 12.01 -0.39
N VAL A 49 -6.45 11.47 0.79
CA VAL A 49 -6.76 10.04 0.97
C VAL A 49 -8.04 9.66 0.20
N THR A 50 -9.04 10.52 0.22
CA THR A 50 -10.28 10.36 -0.56
C THR A 50 -10.00 10.28 -2.06
N GLN A 51 -9.21 11.20 -2.59
CA GLN A 51 -8.82 11.21 -4.00
C GLN A 51 -8.10 9.92 -4.39
N ALA A 52 -7.21 9.40 -3.51
CA ALA A 52 -6.55 8.13 -3.74
C ALA A 52 -7.56 6.97 -3.83
N MET A 53 -8.50 6.88 -2.88
CA MET A 53 -9.52 5.82 -2.87
C MET A 53 -10.47 5.90 -4.09
N VAL A 54 -10.82 7.10 -4.54
CA VAL A 54 -11.60 7.30 -5.77
C VAL A 54 -10.81 6.83 -7.00
N SER A 55 -9.52 7.13 -7.06
CA SER A 55 -8.65 6.65 -8.14
C SER A 55 -8.51 5.12 -8.12
N PHE A 56 -8.38 4.52 -6.93
CA PHE A 56 -8.37 3.04 -6.79
C PHE A 56 -9.69 2.42 -7.27
N ASN A 57 -10.81 3.04 -6.88
CA ASN A 57 -12.14 2.60 -7.29
C ASN A 57 -12.30 2.57 -8.83
N ARG A 58 -11.70 3.51 -9.54
CA ARG A 58 -11.74 3.59 -10.99
C ARG A 58 -10.95 2.44 -11.66
N VAL A 59 -9.73 2.19 -11.18
CA VAL A 59 -8.81 1.29 -11.89
C VAL A 59 -8.93 -0.17 -11.47
N ILE A 60 -9.40 -0.47 -10.24
CA ILE A 60 -9.47 -1.85 -9.73
C ILE A 60 -10.59 -2.65 -10.40
N SER A 61 -10.31 -3.88 -10.81
CA SER A 61 -11.32 -4.80 -11.37
C SER A 61 -12.32 -5.25 -10.31
N ASP A 62 -13.48 -5.76 -10.72
CA ASP A 62 -14.53 -6.21 -9.80
C ASP A 62 -14.08 -7.35 -8.88
N ASN A 63 -13.23 -8.24 -9.39
CA ASN A 63 -12.65 -9.34 -8.63
C ASN A 63 -11.30 -8.99 -7.98
N GLY A 64 -10.78 -7.81 -8.25
CA GLY A 64 -9.51 -7.31 -7.72
C GLY A 64 -9.61 -6.95 -6.25
N PHE A 65 -8.44 -6.74 -5.65
CA PHE A 65 -8.29 -6.38 -4.25
C PHE A 65 -7.60 -5.03 -4.09
N VAL A 66 -8.06 -4.26 -3.11
CA VAL A 66 -7.33 -3.10 -2.58
C VAL A 66 -6.85 -3.45 -1.18
N ALA A 67 -5.55 -3.62 -1.02
CA ALA A 67 -4.89 -3.88 0.25
C ALA A 67 -4.19 -2.58 0.71
N MET A 68 -4.73 -1.96 1.75
CA MET A 68 -4.19 -0.72 2.31
C MET A 68 -3.58 -0.99 3.68
N CYS A 69 -2.28 -0.71 3.82
CA CYS A 69 -1.57 -0.86 5.09
C CYS A 69 -1.31 0.52 5.69
N GLN A 70 -1.90 0.83 6.84
CA GLN A 70 -1.85 2.15 7.45
C GLN A 70 -1.58 2.10 8.95
N THR A 71 -0.82 3.07 9.43
CA THR A 71 -0.64 3.34 10.87
C THR A 71 -1.48 4.56 11.24
N ASP A 72 -2.23 4.45 12.33
CA ASP A 72 -2.88 5.61 12.94
C ASP A 72 -1.86 6.59 13.49
N ARG A 73 -2.28 7.80 13.82
CA ARG A 73 -1.38 8.84 14.28
C ARG A 73 -1.94 9.56 15.51
N LYS A 74 -1.05 10.02 16.38
CA LYS A 74 -1.40 10.94 17.48
C LYS A 74 -1.07 12.37 17.06
N ILE A 75 -2.05 13.27 17.12
CA ILE A 75 -1.92 14.69 16.82
C ILE A 75 -2.59 15.48 17.93
N GLY A 76 -1.88 16.41 18.59
CA GLY A 76 -2.46 17.24 19.64
C GLY A 76 -3.13 16.46 20.78
N GLY A 77 -2.56 15.30 21.18
CA GLY A 77 -3.11 14.45 22.23
C GLY A 77 -4.32 13.59 21.81
N ARG A 78 -4.72 13.62 20.55
CA ARG A 78 -5.83 12.84 20.00
C ARG A 78 -5.32 11.80 19.00
N VAL A 79 -6.03 10.68 18.88
CA VAL A 79 -5.77 9.68 17.85
C VAL A 79 -6.51 10.06 16.57
N LEU A 80 -5.76 10.28 15.49
CA LEU A 80 -6.30 10.30 14.14
C LEU A 80 -6.38 8.87 13.64
N SER A 81 -7.60 8.31 13.64
CA SER A 81 -7.85 6.93 13.24
C SER A 81 -8.01 6.84 11.72
N LYS A 82 -6.88 6.73 11.01
CA LYS A 82 -6.87 6.70 9.54
C LYS A 82 -7.56 5.47 8.99
N HIS A 83 -7.36 4.31 9.63
CA HIS A 83 -7.97 3.06 9.17
C HIS A 83 -9.50 3.09 9.21
N THR A 84 -10.11 3.70 10.22
CA THR A 84 -11.58 3.80 10.30
C THR A 84 -12.16 4.69 9.20
N PHE A 85 -11.50 5.81 8.90
CA PHE A 85 -11.86 6.68 7.78
C PHE A 85 -11.78 5.93 6.44
N ILE A 86 -10.70 5.18 6.22
CA ILE A 86 -10.51 4.38 5.01
C ILE A 86 -11.61 3.32 4.87
N ILE A 87 -11.92 2.60 5.95
CA ILE A 87 -12.96 1.56 5.94
C ILE A 87 -14.32 2.17 5.59
N ASP A 88 -14.72 3.24 6.29
CA ASP A 88 -16.01 3.91 6.05
C ASP A 88 -16.11 4.41 4.59
N TYR A 89 -15.07 5.06 4.08
CA TYR A 89 -15.12 5.62 2.75
C TYR A 89 -15.09 4.54 1.65
N MET A 90 -14.27 3.49 1.79
CA MET A 90 -14.24 2.37 0.84
C MET A 90 -15.59 1.64 0.78
N GLN A 91 -16.28 1.48 1.91
CA GLN A 91 -17.62 0.90 1.94
C GLN A 91 -18.65 1.77 1.20
N ARG A 92 -18.52 3.10 1.24
CA ARG A 92 -19.36 4.02 0.44
C ARG A 92 -19.06 3.94 -1.06
N LEU A 93 -17.91 3.40 -1.46
CA LEU A 93 -17.55 3.11 -2.84
C LEU A 93 -17.90 1.67 -3.27
N ASP A 94 -18.85 1.03 -2.57
CA ASP A 94 -19.36 -0.33 -2.80
C ASP A 94 -18.31 -1.45 -2.63
N PHE A 95 -17.26 -1.21 -1.83
CA PHE A 95 -16.34 -2.27 -1.43
C PHE A 95 -16.82 -2.96 -0.16
N VAL A 96 -16.53 -4.26 -0.08
CA VAL A 96 -16.63 -5.04 1.14
C VAL A 96 -15.26 -5.11 1.81
N LEU A 97 -15.18 -4.82 3.11
CA LEU A 97 -13.99 -5.15 3.91
C LEU A 97 -13.94 -6.67 4.05
N LYS A 98 -13.11 -7.31 3.21
CA LYS A 98 -13.07 -8.77 3.06
C LYS A 98 -12.22 -9.45 4.11
N ASP A 99 -11.17 -8.76 4.56
CA ASP A 99 -10.29 -9.21 5.64
C ASP A 99 -9.62 -8.01 6.31
N TYR A 100 -9.22 -8.21 7.56
CA TYR A 100 -8.55 -7.19 8.36
C TYR A 100 -7.49 -7.85 9.23
N LYS A 101 -6.26 -7.31 9.18
CA LYS A 101 -5.14 -7.84 9.95
C LYS A 101 -4.38 -6.72 10.66
N ILE A 102 -3.78 -7.06 11.77
CA ILE A 102 -2.82 -6.21 12.46
C ILE A 102 -1.41 -6.72 12.13
N MET A 103 -0.61 -5.88 11.52
CA MET A 103 0.82 -6.14 11.33
C MET A 103 1.60 -5.51 12.47
N VAL A 104 2.13 -6.33 13.37
CA VAL A 104 3.04 -5.87 14.43
C VAL A 104 4.42 -5.65 13.83
N VAL A 105 4.95 -4.46 14.04
CA VAL A 105 6.29 -4.07 13.59
C VAL A 105 7.20 -3.97 14.81
N ASN A 106 8.35 -4.62 14.76
CA ASN A 106 9.33 -4.55 15.85
C ASN A 106 9.99 -3.17 15.86
N THR A 107 9.33 -2.21 16.48
CA THR A 107 9.89 -0.89 16.76
C THR A 107 10.00 -0.69 18.28
N MET A 108 10.35 -1.76 18.99
CA MET A 108 10.40 -1.79 20.47
C MET A 108 11.39 -0.81 21.10
N ASP A 109 12.14 -0.08 20.31
CA ASP A 109 13.04 0.98 20.79
C ASP A 109 12.37 2.37 20.85
N SER A 110 11.06 2.45 20.71
CA SER A 110 10.39 3.73 20.78
C SER A 110 10.10 4.10 22.24
N LYS A 111 11.00 4.84 22.85
CA LYS A 111 10.65 5.80 23.91
C LYS A 111 9.60 6.82 23.42
N ASP A 112 9.19 6.70 22.17
CA ASP A 112 8.23 7.55 21.50
C ASP A 112 6.83 6.98 21.67
N GLN A 113 6.20 7.35 22.79
CA GLN A 113 4.80 7.01 23.08
C GLN A 113 3.77 7.54 22.05
N TYR A 114 4.24 8.22 21.01
CA TYR A 114 3.40 8.75 19.91
C TYR A 114 3.34 7.81 18.70
N LYS A 115 4.16 6.76 18.66
CA LYS A 115 4.15 5.78 17.56
C LYS A 115 3.42 4.51 17.97
N PHE A 116 2.58 4.02 17.06
CA PHE A 116 1.95 2.72 17.22
C PHE A 116 2.91 1.64 16.72
N PRO A 117 3.13 0.54 17.49
CA PRO A 117 4.00 -0.55 17.09
C PRO A 117 3.33 -1.51 16.10
N TYR A 118 2.29 -1.08 15.43
CA TYR A 118 1.53 -1.90 14.49
C TYR A 118 0.94 -1.06 13.35
N GLN A 119 0.59 -1.75 12.29
CA GLN A 119 -0.14 -1.21 11.15
C GLN A 119 -1.45 -2.00 10.96
N HIS A 120 -2.44 -1.35 10.40
CA HIS A 120 -3.71 -1.92 10.01
C HIS A 120 -3.64 -2.32 8.54
N LEU A 121 -3.76 -3.60 8.22
CA LEU A 121 -3.91 -4.09 6.85
C LEU A 121 -5.40 -4.29 6.58
N CYS A 122 -6.00 -3.36 5.85
CA CYS A 122 -7.39 -3.41 5.43
C CYS A 122 -7.48 -3.96 4.00
N ILE A 123 -8.25 -5.00 3.76
CA ILE A 123 -8.37 -5.67 2.48
C ILE A 123 -9.79 -5.56 1.96
N PHE A 124 -9.93 -4.89 0.83
CA PHE A 124 -11.21 -4.58 0.21
C PHE A 124 -11.33 -5.25 -1.14
N THR A 125 -12.54 -5.64 -1.50
CA THR A 125 -12.91 -6.13 -2.84
C THR A 125 -14.41 -5.98 -3.03
N ARG A 126 -14.90 -6.03 -4.29
CA ARG A 126 -16.33 -6.17 -4.55
C ARG A 126 -16.74 -7.64 -4.60
N LYS A 127 -16.01 -8.46 -5.35
CA LYS A 127 -16.38 -9.87 -5.64
C LYS A 127 -15.23 -10.86 -5.44
N GLY A 128 -14.00 -10.39 -5.17
CA GLY A 128 -12.81 -11.24 -5.08
C GLY A 128 -12.87 -12.29 -3.98
N THR A 129 -12.17 -13.38 -4.20
CA THR A 129 -12.01 -14.47 -3.23
C THR A 129 -10.56 -14.65 -2.85
N ILE A 130 -10.25 -14.54 -1.57
CA ILE A 130 -8.89 -14.68 -1.02
C ILE A 130 -8.45 -16.15 -1.09
N GLN A 131 -7.22 -16.42 -1.50
CA GLN A 131 -6.68 -17.78 -1.62
C GLN A 131 -6.40 -18.45 -0.27
N ARG A 132 -6.10 -17.68 0.77
CA ARG A 132 -5.87 -18.14 2.16
C ARG A 132 -4.73 -19.13 2.31
N LYS A 133 -3.60 -18.86 1.66
CA LYS A 133 -2.39 -19.68 1.74
C LYS A 133 -1.47 -19.24 2.88
N GLY A 134 -0.70 -20.19 3.40
CA GLY A 134 0.34 -19.94 4.40
C GLY A 134 -0.18 -19.30 5.68
N GLU A 135 0.52 -18.30 6.18
CA GLU A 135 0.15 -17.58 7.42
C GLU A 135 -1.06 -16.66 7.27
N TRP A 136 -1.71 -16.62 6.11
CA TRP A 136 -2.87 -15.75 5.87
C TRP A 136 -4.01 -15.94 6.87
N LEU A 137 -4.16 -17.12 7.44
CA LEU A 137 -5.20 -17.41 8.43
C LEU A 137 -5.00 -16.69 9.77
N ARG A 138 -3.82 -16.14 10.03
CA ARG A 138 -3.54 -15.36 11.23
C ARG A 138 -4.10 -13.94 11.07
N HIS A 139 -4.75 -13.43 12.11
CA HIS A 139 -5.22 -12.04 12.14
C HIS A 139 -4.14 -11.08 12.64
N ILE A 140 -3.16 -11.59 13.38
CA ILE A 140 -1.99 -10.82 13.83
C ILE A 140 -0.78 -11.39 13.09
N LEU A 141 -0.12 -10.52 12.34
CA LEU A 141 1.10 -10.80 11.60
C LEU A 141 2.27 -10.09 12.30
N GLN A 142 3.39 -10.75 12.42
CA GLN A 142 4.60 -10.17 13.01
C GLN A 142 5.73 -10.21 11.99
N TYR A 143 6.15 -9.03 11.55
CA TYR A 143 7.23 -8.86 10.58
C TYR A 143 8.08 -7.65 10.96
N ASP A 144 9.39 -7.87 11.02
CA ASP A 144 10.34 -6.79 11.26
C ASP A 144 10.42 -5.86 10.04
N MET A 145 10.24 -4.57 10.30
CA MET A 145 10.53 -3.55 9.29
C MET A 145 12.00 -3.15 9.39
N LYS A 146 12.65 -2.99 8.24
CA LYS A 146 14.02 -2.50 8.17
C LYS A 146 14.03 -1.03 7.76
N LYS A 147 14.94 -0.24 8.35
CA LYS A 147 15.25 1.07 7.79
C LYS A 147 15.84 0.89 6.39
N HIS A 148 15.42 1.72 5.46
CA HIS A 148 16.07 1.78 4.15
C HIS A 148 17.49 2.32 4.27
N SER A 149 18.44 1.76 3.52
CA SER A 149 19.86 2.15 3.58
C SER A 149 20.10 3.60 3.14
N SER A 150 19.23 4.17 2.33
CA SER A 150 19.35 5.51 1.74
C SER A 150 18.42 6.57 2.34
N GLY A 151 17.80 6.32 3.51
CA GLY A 151 16.93 7.35 4.10
C GLY A 151 16.20 6.95 5.38
N PRO A 152 15.41 7.86 5.92
CA PRO A 152 14.71 7.66 7.19
C PRO A 152 13.47 6.77 7.08
N TYR A 153 13.20 6.19 5.91
CA TYR A 153 11.97 5.41 5.67
C TYR A 153 12.13 3.96 6.13
N TYR A 154 11.02 3.37 6.52
CA TYR A 154 10.91 1.95 6.81
C TYR A 154 10.43 1.20 5.58
N VAL A 155 11.01 0.04 5.34
CA VAL A 155 10.65 -0.87 4.25
C VAL A 155 9.89 -2.04 4.84
N TRP A 156 8.78 -2.42 4.25
CA TRP A 156 8.08 -3.63 4.62
C TRP A 156 8.95 -4.87 4.44
N ASN A 157 8.73 -5.83 5.30
CA ASN A 157 9.38 -7.14 5.19
C ASN A 157 8.94 -7.82 3.89
N GLU A 158 9.89 -8.36 3.14
CA GLU A 158 9.62 -9.02 1.86
C GLU A 158 8.63 -10.20 2.00
N ASN A 159 8.75 -11.00 3.08
CA ASN A 159 7.84 -12.12 3.31
C ASN A 159 6.41 -11.64 3.61
N PHE A 160 6.25 -10.50 4.27
CA PHE A 160 4.94 -9.86 4.42
C PHE A 160 4.35 -9.49 3.07
N VAL A 161 5.13 -8.84 2.20
CA VAL A 161 4.65 -8.45 0.87
C VAL A 161 4.35 -9.68 0.01
N LYS A 162 5.20 -10.72 0.06
CA LYS A 162 4.93 -12.01 -0.60
C LYS A 162 3.62 -12.64 -0.14
N LEU A 163 3.37 -12.66 1.17
CA LEU A 163 2.12 -13.19 1.73
C LEU A 163 0.89 -12.49 1.16
N VAL A 164 0.92 -11.16 1.06
CA VAL A 164 -0.19 -10.37 0.52
C VAL A 164 -0.37 -10.61 -0.97
N VAL A 165 0.71 -10.51 -1.77
CA VAL A 165 0.67 -10.71 -3.22
C VAL A 165 0.20 -12.13 -3.57
N GLU A 166 0.70 -13.15 -2.88
CA GLU A 166 0.31 -14.55 -3.11
C GLU A 166 -1.18 -14.80 -2.88
N ASN A 167 -1.75 -14.18 -1.85
CA ASN A 167 -3.12 -14.45 -1.45
C ASN A 167 -4.16 -13.61 -2.19
N LEU A 168 -3.76 -12.45 -2.72
CA LEU A 168 -4.67 -11.50 -3.35
C LEU A 168 -4.47 -11.37 -4.86
N SER A 169 -3.53 -12.12 -5.45
CA SER A 169 -3.30 -12.13 -6.90
C SER A 169 -2.86 -13.51 -7.39
N LYS A 170 -2.84 -13.68 -8.70
CA LYS A 170 -2.36 -14.87 -9.44
C LYS A 170 -1.20 -14.47 -10.34
N GLU A 171 -0.52 -15.45 -10.93
CA GLU A 171 0.46 -15.19 -11.99
C GLU A 171 -0.17 -14.42 -13.15
N ASN A 172 0.59 -13.49 -13.70
CA ASN A 172 0.21 -12.54 -14.75
C ASN A 172 -0.82 -11.46 -14.35
N ASP A 173 -1.36 -11.49 -13.12
CA ASP A 173 -2.21 -10.42 -12.61
C ASP A 173 -1.44 -9.09 -12.51
N LYS A 174 -2.16 -7.99 -12.70
CA LYS A 174 -1.65 -6.63 -12.64
C LYS A 174 -1.65 -6.09 -11.21
N VAL A 175 -0.47 -5.87 -10.66
CA VAL A 175 -0.23 -5.36 -9.30
C VAL A 175 0.23 -3.90 -9.36
N LEU A 176 -0.52 -3.01 -8.72
CA LEU A 176 -0.24 -1.58 -8.65
C LEU A 176 0.14 -1.16 -7.22
N ASP A 177 1.25 -0.44 -7.09
CA ASP A 177 1.57 0.33 -5.89
C ASP A 177 1.77 1.80 -6.28
N PRO A 178 0.76 2.67 -6.13
CA PRO A 178 0.84 4.06 -6.55
C PRO A 178 1.69 4.95 -5.64
N PHE A 179 2.05 4.48 -4.45
CA PHE A 179 2.88 5.19 -3.48
C PHE A 179 4.04 4.29 -3.02
N SER A 180 4.84 3.84 -3.97
CA SER A 180 5.74 2.69 -3.83
C SER A 180 6.90 2.89 -2.86
N GLY A 181 7.27 4.13 -2.54
CA GLY A 181 8.42 4.38 -1.66
C GLY A 181 9.64 3.57 -2.08
N SER A 182 9.99 2.59 -1.28
CA SER A 182 11.16 1.72 -1.51
C SER A 182 11.05 0.73 -2.68
N GLY A 183 9.93 0.68 -3.40
CA GLY A 183 9.70 -0.24 -4.51
C GLY A 183 9.56 -1.72 -4.12
N ILE A 184 9.29 -2.03 -2.85
CA ILE A 184 9.21 -3.43 -2.38
C ILE A 184 8.05 -4.20 -3.00
N VAL A 185 6.89 -3.57 -3.21
CA VAL A 185 5.72 -4.23 -3.81
C VAL A 185 5.96 -4.57 -5.28
N PRO A 186 6.37 -3.64 -6.16
CA PRO A 186 6.71 -3.99 -7.54
C PRO A 186 7.86 -5.01 -7.64
N TYR A 187 8.87 -4.93 -6.77
CA TYR A 187 9.94 -5.92 -6.71
C TYR A 187 9.42 -7.34 -6.43
N VAL A 188 8.58 -7.50 -5.41
CA VAL A 188 8.00 -8.80 -5.05
C VAL A 188 7.03 -9.29 -6.13
N ALA A 189 6.19 -8.42 -6.66
CA ALA A 189 5.25 -8.76 -7.72
C ALA A 189 5.97 -9.33 -8.95
N ARG A 190 7.06 -8.68 -9.38
CA ARG A 190 7.95 -9.17 -10.44
C ARG A 190 8.50 -10.56 -10.12
N GLY A 191 9.07 -10.74 -8.93
CA GLY A 191 9.66 -12.02 -8.49
C GLY A 191 8.67 -13.18 -8.39
N MET A 192 7.36 -12.85 -8.38
CA MET A 192 6.26 -13.82 -8.33
C MET A 192 5.50 -13.93 -9.67
N ASN A 193 6.07 -13.47 -10.78
CA ASN A 193 5.46 -13.51 -12.12
C ASN A 193 4.15 -12.71 -12.24
N ARG A 194 4.03 -11.58 -11.55
CA ARG A 194 2.95 -10.61 -11.73
C ARG A 194 3.43 -9.49 -12.65
N GLN A 195 2.52 -8.91 -13.42
CA GLN A 195 2.75 -7.63 -14.03
C GLN A 195 2.71 -6.57 -12.94
N TYR A 196 3.61 -5.60 -12.97
CA TYR A 196 3.69 -4.62 -11.90
C TYR A 196 3.75 -3.19 -12.43
N LEU A 197 3.24 -2.29 -11.65
CA LEU A 197 3.42 -0.86 -11.84
C LEU A 197 3.62 -0.23 -10.46
N GLY A 198 4.75 0.43 -10.27
CA GLY A 198 5.05 1.21 -9.09
C GLY A 198 5.28 2.66 -9.44
N CYS A 199 4.95 3.58 -8.53
CA CYS A 199 5.18 4.99 -8.74
C CYS A 199 5.66 5.65 -7.44
N GLU A 200 6.65 6.54 -7.57
CA GLU A 200 7.22 7.33 -6.48
C GLU A 200 7.48 8.76 -6.97
N ILE A 201 6.92 9.73 -6.27
CA ILE A 201 7.05 11.15 -6.66
C ILE A 201 8.41 11.73 -6.26
N ASN A 202 8.97 11.28 -5.14
CA ASN A 202 10.26 11.74 -4.66
C ASN A 202 11.38 11.06 -5.47
N ARG A 203 12.13 11.89 -6.21
CA ARG A 203 13.18 11.42 -7.11
C ARG A 203 14.31 10.68 -6.39
N GLU A 204 14.72 11.14 -5.22
CA GLU A 204 15.80 10.51 -4.45
C GLU A 204 15.39 9.11 -3.96
N ILE A 205 14.13 8.98 -3.49
CA ILE A 205 13.57 7.69 -3.07
C ILE A 205 13.44 6.76 -4.28
N TYR A 206 12.94 7.27 -5.40
CA TYR A 206 12.84 6.54 -6.65
C TYR A 206 14.19 6.00 -7.11
N GLU A 207 15.22 6.86 -7.22
CA GLU A 207 16.56 6.47 -7.65
C GLU A 207 17.20 5.42 -6.73
N ALA A 208 17.02 5.58 -5.40
CA ALA A 208 17.47 4.58 -4.42
C ALA A 208 16.73 3.23 -4.56
N SER A 209 15.49 3.26 -4.98
CA SER A 209 14.64 2.07 -5.15
C SER A 209 14.92 1.33 -6.45
N LEU A 210 15.42 2.01 -7.48
CA LEU A 210 15.83 1.38 -8.74
C LEU A 210 16.88 0.28 -8.55
N MET A 211 17.79 0.45 -7.60
CA MET A 211 18.78 -0.59 -7.28
C MET A 211 18.13 -1.91 -6.85
N ARG A 212 16.96 -1.86 -6.20
CA ARG A 212 16.20 -3.05 -5.81
C ARG A 212 15.44 -3.65 -6.98
N THR A 213 14.83 -2.82 -7.82
CA THR A 213 13.99 -3.27 -8.94
C THR A 213 14.82 -3.63 -10.17
N ALA A 214 16.05 -3.12 -10.29
CA ALA A 214 16.97 -3.40 -11.41
C ALA A 214 17.81 -4.68 -11.23
N ILE A 215 17.86 -5.25 -10.03
CA ILE A 215 18.61 -6.50 -9.82
C ILE A 215 17.79 -7.66 -10.38
N VAL A 216 18.02 -7.99 -11.57
CA VAL A 216 18.23 -9.18 -12.39
C VAL A 216 17.87 -8.95 -13.82
#